data_fc84a0f4d63d3e1e0740d099ae9ddcf2
#
_entry.id   fc84a0f4d63d3e1e0740d099ae9ddcf2
#
_cell.length_a   1.000
_cell.length_b   1.000
_cell.length_c   1.000
_cell.angle_alpha   90.00
_cell.angle_beta   90.00
_cell.angle_gamma   90.00
#
_symmetry.space_group_name_H-M   'P 1'
#
loop_
_entity.id
_entity.type
_entity.pdbx_description
1 polymer ?
#
loop_
_entity_poly.entity_id
_entity_poly.type
_entity_poly.pdbx_seq_one_letter_code
_entity_poly.pdbx_strand_id
1 'polypeptide(L)'
;MKRILKWIVRIVLILLVLAFLFVFVAYWRSTNDCGKTAAPTNPMKAVVRCDYGLANLKLEDIEKPAPDADQVLVKVRAVSVNPYDWHFIEGSPKFMRAMIGGLRKPKDIRLGVDFAGTVEGVGKNVTQYKAGDEVFGGSTGAFAQYLCRRATGAVAPKPAGLTFEQAASINIAGITALQGVRDKGKVQPGQKVLINGASGGVGTFAVQIAKSYGADVTGVCSTRNIELVQSLGADHVIDYTKEDFTKGDEKYDVILDNVGNHSLSECRRVLTPNGNYVLIGGGSANEQGFLGALGKALNAAVYSHFVKQKMGMMMAQPSTQDLTLLAEMVASGKLKVVIDRTYKSLSEVPDAIRYLEQGHARGKVVITVE
;
A
#
# COMPACT_ATOMS: atom_id res chain seq x y z
N MET A 1 -43.41 -27.45 -3.83
CA MET A 1 -42.19 -27.00 -4.47
C MET A 1 -42.36 -25.78 -5.39
N LYS A 2 -43.19 -25.79 -6.45
CA LYS A 2 -43.36 -24.67 -7.41
C LYS A 2 -43.80 -23.32 -6.77
N ARG A 3 -44.66 -23.35 -5.70
CA ARG A 3 -45.06 -22.12 -4.99
C ARG A 3 -43.92 -21.51 -4.16
N ILE A 4 -43.18 -22.33 -3.42
CA ILE A 4 -42.02 -21.88 -2.62
C ILE A 4 -40.97 -21.26 -3.51
N LEU A 5 -40.63 -21.91 -4.66
CA LEU A 5 -39.67 -21.36 -5.62
C LEU A 5 -40.11 -20.00 -6.16
N LYS A 6 -41.39 -19.81 -6.47
CA LYS A 6 -41.92 -18.49 -6.90
C LYS A 6 -41.77 -17.42 -5.81
N TRP A 7 -41.98 -17.77 -4.52
CA TRP A 7 -41.75 -16.85 -3.42
C TRP A 7 -40.27 -16.48 -3.25
N ILE A 8 -39.38 -17.46 -3.32
CA ILE A 8 -37.93 -17.23 -3.27
C ILE A 8 -37.51 -16.28 -4.40
N VAL A 9 -37.93 -16.52 -5.64
CA VAL A 9 -37.61 -15.65 -6.78
C VAL A 9 -38.14 -14.24 -6.56
N ARG A 10 -39.37 -14.06 -6.03
CA ARG A 10 -39.92 -12.74 -5.72
C ARG A 10 -39.11 -12.00 -4.64
N ILE A 11 -38.72 -12.70 -3.57
CA ILE A 11 -37.89 -12.11 -2.50
C ILE A 11 -36.54 -11.70 -3.07
N VAL A 12 -35.88 -12.54 -3.87
CA VAL A 12 -34.62 -12.20 -4.52
C VAL A 12 -34.74 -11.00 -5.42
N LEU A 13 -35.82 -10.92 -6.22
CA LEU A 13 -36.07 -9.75 -7.10
C LEU A 13 -36.28 -8.47 -6.28
N ILE A 14 -37.04 -8.52 -5.19
CA ILE A 14 -37.24 -7.37 -4.32
C ILE A 14 -35.91 -6.93 -3.70
N LEU A 15 -35.09 -7.86 -3.22
CA LEU A 15 -33.76 -7.54 -2.66
C LEU A 15 -32.83 -6.92 -3.70
N LEU A 16 -32.87 -7.41 -4.94
CA LEU A 16 -32.10 -6.82 -6.04
C LEU A 16 -32.54 -5.40 -6.37
N VAL A 17 -33.87 -5.15 -6.39
CA VAL A 17 -34.43 -3.80 -6.60
C VAL A 17 -34.04 -2.86 -5.47
N LEU A 18 -34.14 -3.30 -4.21
CA LEU A 18 -33.74 -2.50 -3.05
C LEU A 18 -32.23 -2.21 -3.07
N ALA A 19 -31.40 -3.20 -3.42
CA ALA A 19 -29.96 -3.02 -3.58
C ALA A 19 -29.65 -2.01 -4.71
N PHE A 20 -30.34 -2.12 -5.86
CA PHE A 20 -30.20 -1.16 -6.95
C PHE A 20 -30.58 0.26 -6.54
N LEU A 21 -31.73 0.43 -5.85
CA LEU A 21 -32.18 1.73 -5.34
C LEU A 21 -31.19 2.30 -4.33
N PHE A 22 -30.65 1.46 -3.44
CA PHE A 22 -29.63 1.88 -2.48
C PHE A 22 -28.36 2.39 -3.18
N VAL A 23 -27.84 1.61 -4.15
CA VAL A 23 -26.67 2.01 -4.93
C VAL A 23 -26.96 3.28 -5.75
N PHE A 24 -28.14 3.39 -6.35
CA PHE A 24 -28.56 4.56 -7.10
C PHE A 24 -28.58 5.82 -6.22
N VAL A 25 -29.23 5.74 -5.05
CA VAL A 25 -29.30 6.87 -4.10
C VAL A 25 -27.89 7.21 -3.59
N ALA A 26 -27.08 6.21 -3.25
CA ALA A 26 -25.70 6.40 -2.81
C ALA A 26 -24.83 7.07 -3.91
N TYR A 27 -25.03 6.69 -5.16
CA TYR A 27 -24.35 7.29 -6.31
C TYR A 27 -24.67 8.79 -6.43
N TRP A 28 -25.97 9.15 -6.40
CA TRP A 28 -26.39 10.55 -6.53
C TRP A 28 -26.07 11.41 -5.31
N ARG A 29 -26.00 10.82 -4.10
CA ARG A 29 -25.55 11.49 -2.87
C ARG A 29 -24.05 11.59 -2.75
N SER A 30 -23.28 10.93 -3.60
CA SER A 30 -21.82 10.99 -3.60
C SER A 30 -21.34 12.36 -4.10
N THR A 31 -21.08 13.25 -3.17
CA THR A 31 -20.56 14.61 -3.39
C THR A 31 -19.29 14.80 -2.58
N ASN A 32 -18.50 15.83 -2.91
CA ASN A 32 -17.37 16.29 -2.14
C ASN A 32 -17.44 17.81 -1.95
N ASP A 33 -16.52 18.36 -1.21
CA ASP A 33 -16.48 19.79 -0.86
C ASP A 33 -15.64 20.63 -1.83
N CYS A 34 -15.27 20.07 -2.99
CA CYS A 34 -14.57 20.82 -4.01
C CYS A 34 -15.33 22.06 -4.44
N GLY A 35 -14.65 23.21 -4.42
CA GLY A 35 -15.22 24.49 -4.82
C GLY A 35 -16.26 25.07 -3.86
N LYS A 36 -16.47 24.46 -2.69
CA LYS A 36 -17.41 24.96 -1.66
C LYS A 36 -16.72 25.68 -0.51
N THR A 37 -15.40 25.51 -0.38
CA THR A 37 -14.62 26.17 0.68
C THR A 37 -14.35 27.62 0.34
N ALA A 38 -14.49 28.51 1.33
CA ALA A 38 -14.01 29.90 1.23
C ALA A 38 -12.49 29.90 0.95
N ALA A 39 -11.98 31.03 0.46
CA ALA A 39 -10.53 31.18 0.32
C ALA A 39 -9.84 30.90 1.68
N PRO A 40 -8.74 30.15 1.70
CA PRO A 40 -8.07 29.82 2.94
C PRO A 40 -7.50 31.08 3.62
N THR A 41 -7.65 31.15 4.93
CA THR A 41 -7.12 32.24 5.75
C THR A 41 -5.67 32.03 6.11
N ASN A 42 -5.28 30.76 6.24
CA ASN A 42 -3.91 30.31 6.49
C ASN A 42 -3.54 29.25 5.44
N PRO A 43 -3.14 29.65 4.22
CA PRO A 43 -2.98 28.75 3.09
C PRO A 43 -1.77 27.83 3.23
N MET A 44 -1.93 26.59 2.74
CA MET A 44 -0.85 25.65 2.46
C MET A 44 -1.07 24.99 1.11
N LYS A 45 0.01 24.57 0.45
CA LYS A 45 -0.07 23.78 -0.79
C LYS A 45 -0.41 22.32 -0.49
N ALA A 46 -1.37 21.78 -1.27
CA ALA A 46 -1.69 20.36 -1.24
C ALA A 46 -2.14 19.87 -2.63
N VAL A 47 -1.86 18.60 -2.92
CA VAL A 47 -2.42 17.93 -4.09
C VAL A 47 -3.80 17.43 -3.75
N VAL A 48 -4.78 17.92 -4.48
CA VAL A 48 -6.19 17.62 -4.28
C VAL A 48 -6.83 17.05 -5.54
N ARG A 49 -7.96 16.37 -5.37
CA ARG A 49 -8.80 15.90 -6.49
C ARG A 49 -10.27 16.16 -6.22
N CYS A 50 -11.00 16.54 -7.24
CA CYS A 50 -12.46 16.70 -7.19
C CYS A 50 -13.21 15.55 -7.85
N ASP A 51 -12.55 14.87 -8.76
CA ASP A 51 -13.05 13.71 -9.50
C ASP A 51 -11.99 12.60 -9.52
N TYR A 52 -12.39 11.37 -9.85
CA TYR A 52 -11.47 10.27 -10.03
C TYR A 52 -10.65 10.47 -11.32
N GLY A 53 -9.42 9.96 -11.30
CA GLY A 53 -8.49 10.00 -12.42
C GLY A 53 -7.30 10.91 -12.20
N LEU A 54 -6.15 10.47 -12.66
CA LEU A 54 -4.87 11.16 -12.50
C LEU A 54 -4.87 12.57 -13.12
N ALA A 55 -5.60 12.74 -14.22
CA ALA A 55 -5.75 14.04 -14.90
C ALA A 55 -6.49 15.10 -14.06
N ASN A 56 -7.19 14.68 -13.00
CA ASN A 56 -7.96 15.56 -12.12
C ASN A 56 -7.18 15.99 -10.88
N LEU A 57 -5.91 15.61 -10.76
CA LEU A 57 -5.05 16.09 -9.70
C LEU A 57 -4.65 17.55 -9.92
N LYS A 58 -4.74 18.34 -8.87
CA LYS A 58 -4.35 19.77 -8.87
C LYS A 58 -3.57 20.10 -7.62
N LEU A 59 -2.55 20.94 -7.78
CA LEU A 59 -1.89 21.59 -6.65
C LEU A 59 -2.65 22.87 -6.33
N GLU A 60 -3.28 22.92 -5.17
CA GLU A 60 -4.12 24.04 -4.74
C GLU A 60 -3.72 24.56 -3.36
N ASP A 61 -4.11 25.79 -3.08
CA ASP A 61 -4.05 26.37 -1.75
C ASP A 61 -5.28 25.93 -0.96
N ILE A 62 -5.04 25.25 0.15
CA ILE A 62 -6.08 24.81 1.09
C ILE A 62 -5.77 25.34 2.49
N GLU A 63 -6.76 25.32 3.38
CA GLU A 63 -6.54 25.72 4.77
C GLU A 63 -5.55 24.78 5.47
N LYS A 64 -4.51 25.35 6.11
CA LYS A 64 -3.57 24.63 6.95
C LYS A 64 -4.33 24.08 8.16
N PRO A 65 -4.26 22.76 8.44
CA PRO A 65 -4.99 22.19 9.56
C PRO A 65 -4.39 22.63 10.91
N ALA A 66 -5.26 22.74 11.92
CA ALA A 66 -4.85 22.85 13.31
C ALA A 66 -4.98 21.48 14.00
N PRO A 67 -4.06 21.09 14.89
CA PRO A 67 -4.14 19.80 15.55
C PRO A 67 -5.27 19.78 16.59
N ASP A 68 -6.08 18.72 16.55
CA ASP A 68 -7.00 18.39 17.65
C ASP A 68 -6.23 18.03 18.92
N ALA A 69 -6.96 17.86 20.04
CA ALA A 69 -6.37 17.59 21.35
C ALA A 69 -5.35 16.44 21.39
N ASP A 70 -5.57 15.39 20.57
CA ASP A 70 -4.76 14.17 20.53
C ASP A 70 -3.89 14.04 19.26
N GLN A 71 -3.70 15.14 18.53
CA GLN A 71 -2.98 15.14 17.26
C GLN A 71 -1.67 15.89 17.33
N VAL A 72 -0.76 15.52 16.43
CA VAL A 72 0.43 16.30 16.07
C VAL A 72 0.19 16.97 14.73
N LEU A 73 0.61 18.22 14.60
CA LEU A 73 0.73 18.94 13.34
C LEU A 73 2.15 18.73 12.82
N VAL A 74 2.28 18.16 11.66
CA VAL A 74 3.58 17.87 11.03
C VAL A 74 3.75 18.78 9.81
N LYS A 75 4.88 19.51 9.77
CA LYS A 75 5.40 20.12 8.56
C LYS A 75 6.07 19.00 7.74
N VAL A 76 5.47 18.63 6.63
CA VAL A 76 5.93 17.55 5.76
C VAL A 76 7.20 17.98 5.02
N ARG A 77 8.19 17.10 4.98
CA ARG A 77 9.48 17.31 4.30
C ARG A 77 9.67 16.37 3.13
N ALA A 78 9.11 15.17 3.22
CA ALA A 78 9.12 14.19 2.15
C ALA A 78 7.87 13.30 2.22
N VAL A 79 7.43 12.84 1.07
CA VAL A 79 6.34 11.87 0.91
C VAL A 79 6.78 10.78 -0.07
N SER A 80 6.16 9.59 -0.01
CA SER A 80 6.41 8.59 -1.03
C SER A 80 5.11 8.12 -1.68
N VAL A 81 5.19 7.75 -2.96
CA VAL A 81 4.04 7.25 -3.72
C VAL A 81 3.98 5.73 -3.66
N ASN A 82 2.77 5.20 -3.67
CA ASN A 82 2.46 3.78 -3.55
C ASN A 82 1.39 3.35 -4.57
N PRO A 83 1.32 2.06 -4.94
CA PRO A 83 0.19 1.53 -5.70
C PRO A 83 -1.16 1.82 -5.02
N TYR A 84 -1.19 1.88 -3.68
CA TYR A 84 -2.35 2.31 -2.91
C TYR A 84 -2.87 3.69 -3.36
N ASP A 85 -1.98 4.69 -3.48
CA ASP A 85 -2.36 6.05 -3.89
C ASP A 85 -2.98 6.06 -5.29
N TRP A 86 -2.37 5.34 -6.23
CA TRP A 86 -2.88 5.19 -7.58
C TRP A 86 -4.28 4.57 -7.61
N HIS A 87 -4.51 3.46 -6.89
CA HIS A 87 -5.83 2.84 -6.81
C HIS A 87 -6.90 3.80 -6.28
N PHE A 88 -6.55 4.60 -5.29
CA PHE A 88 -7.44 5.63 -4.75
C PHE A 88 -7.68 6.76 -5.74
N ILE A 89 -6.63 7.24 -6.43
CA ILE A 89 -6.74 8.30 -7.43
C ILE A 89 -7.68 7.89 -8.56
N GLU A 90 -7.51 6.70 -9.11
CA GLU A 90 -8.35 6.18 -10.19
C GLU A 90 -9.73 5.68 -9.68
N GLY A 91 -9.84 5.38 -8.39
CA GLY A 91 -11.00 4.68 -7.86
C GLY A 91 -11.21 3.35 -8.56
N SER A 92 -10.12 2.64 -8.81
CA SER A 92 -10.07 1.37 -9.54
C SER A 92 -9.51 0.26 -8.63
N PRO A 93 -10.10 -0.93 -8.68
CA PRO A 93 -11.33 -1.32 -9.39
C PRO A 93 -12.58 -0.63 -8.81
N LYS A 94 -13.62 -0.45 -9.61
CA LYS A 94 -14.80 0.39 -9.27
C LYS A 94 -15.49 0.05 -7.95
N PHE A 95 -15.43 -1.20 -7.47
CA PHE A 95 -16.02 -1.55 -6.17
C PHE A 95 -15.32 -0.84 -5.00
N MET A 96 -14.03 -0.48 -5.14
CA MET A 96 -13.32 0.29 -4.12
C MET A 96 -13.99 1.65 -3.86
N ARG A 97 -14.62 2.27 -4.86
CA ARG A 97 -15.36 3.53 -4.68
C ARG A 97 -16.45 3.42 -3.63
N ALA A 98 -17.12 2.25 -3.54
CA ALA A 98 -18.11 2.00 -2.49
C ALA A 98 -17.45 1.89 -1.10
N MET A 99 -16.26 1.29 -1.02
CA MET A 99 -15.52 1.14 0.24
C MET A 99 -14.93 2.46 0.75
N ILE A 100 -14.46 3.32 -0.15
CA ILE A 100 -13.84 4.61 0.17
C ILE A 100 -14.86 5.77 0.23
N GLY A 101 -16.16 5.46 0.15
CA GLY A 101 -17.23 6.41 0.41
C GLY A 101 -17.55 7.38 -0.73
N GLY A 102 -17.20 7.04 -1.99
CA GLY A 102 -17.45 7.96 -3.11
C GLY A 102 -17.73 7.27 -4.43
N LEU A 103 -18.97 6.74 -4.63
CA LEU A 103 -19.32 6.03 -5.89
C LEU A 103 -19.14 6.87 -7.14
N ARG A 104 -19.55 8.13 -7.13
CA ARG A 104 -19.46 9.07 -8.25
C ARG A 104 -18.27 10.01 -8.11
N LYS A 105 -18.13 10.65 -6.95
CA LYS A 105 -17.04 11.57 -6.61
C LYS A 105 -16.31 11.09 -5.38
N PRO A 106 -14.98 11.26 -5.29
CA PRO A 106 -14.24 10.90 -4.08
C PRO A 106 -14.71 11.75 -2.91
N LYS A 107 -14.98 11.13 -1.76
CA LYS A 107 -15.36 11.86 -0.54
C LYS A 107 -14.17 12.63 0.03
N ASP A 108 -13.02 11.98 0.11
CA ASP A 108 -11.78 12.63 0.52
C ASP A 108 -11.06 13.19 -0.71
N ILE A 109 -10.85 14.48 -0.70
CA ILE A 109 -10.17 15.20 -1.79
C ILE A 109 -8.65 15.20 -1.64
N ARG A 110 -8.12 14.90 -0.44
CA ARG A 110 -6.70 14.87 -0.14
C ARG A 110 -6.12 13.48 -0.35
N LEU A 111 -4.90 13.43 -0.81
CA LEU A 111 -4.21 12.22 -1.24
C LEU A 111 -2.86 12.05 -0.56
N GLY A 112 -2.26 10.87 -0.77
CA GLY A 112 -0.99 10.49 -0.18
C GLY A 112 -1.16 9.84 1.17
N VAL A 113 -0.26 8.89 1.47
CA VAL A 113 -0.29 8.14 2.73
C VAL A 113 1.02 8.23 3.48
N ASP A 114 2.14 8.05 2.81
CA ASP A 114 3.46 8.04 3.44
C ASP A 114 4.01 9.45 3.60
N PHE A 115 4.51 9.76 4.78
CA PHE A 115 5.15 11.05 5.06
C PHE A 115 6.36 10.90 5.98
N ALA A 116 7.25 11.89 5.91
CA ALA A 116 8.22 12.22 6.94
C ALA A 116 8.32 13.75 7.06
N GLY A 117 8.53 14.24 8.26
CA GLY A 117 8.56 15.68 8.51
C GLY A 117 8.92 16.05 9.93
N THR A 118 8.72 17.31 10.26
CA THR A 118 9.02 17.89 11.58
C THR A 118 7.71 18.26 12.27
N VAL A 119 7.54 17.89 13.51
CA VAL A 119 6.41 18.31 14.35
C VAL A 119 6.48 19.83 14.51
N GLU A 120 5.44 20.53 14.10
CA GLU A 120 5.33 21.99 14.28
C GLU A 120 4.55 22.34 15.55
N GLY A 121 3.57 21.52 15.90
CA GLY A 121 2.74 21.72 17.07
C GLY A 121 2.07 20.43 17.51
N VAL A 122 1.59 20.43 18.76
CA VAL A 122 0.92 19.26 19.35
C VAL A 122 -0.37 19.68 20.03
N GLY A 123 -1.37 18.80 20.03
CA GLY A 123 -2.59 18.96 20.80
C GLY A 123 -2.35 18.82 22.30
N LYS A 124 -3.24 19.37 23.10
CA LYS A 124 -3.10 19.50 24.57
C LYS A 124 -2.90 18.18 25.34
N ASN A 125 -3.35 17.05 24.74
CA ASN A 125 -3.24 15.73 25.37
C ASN A 125 -1.98 14.96 24.92
N VAL A 126 -1.21 15.50 23.95
CA VAL A 126 -0.03 14.82 23.41
C VAL A 126 1.18 15.09 24.29
N THR A 127 1.76 14.04 24.85
CA THR A 127 2.94 14.09 25.73
C THR A 127 4.17 13.44 25.13
N GLN A 128 4.02 12.55 24.15
CA GLN A 128 5.10 11.77 23.55
C GLN A 128 5.84 12.47 22.40
N TYR A 129 5.33 13.62 21.94
CA TYR A 129 5.96 14.45 20.90
C TYR A 129 5.96 15.91 21.31
N LYS A 130 6.91 16.69 20.78
CA LYS A 130 7.00 18.15 20.91
C LYS A 130 7.40 18.80 19.59
N ALA A 131 7.21 20.09 19.49
CA ALA A 131 7.69 20.89 18.34
C ALA A 131 9.20 20.67 18.14
N GLY A 132 9.61 20.48 16.90
CA GLY A 132 10.98 20.18 16.49
C GLY A 132 11.31 18.70 16.36
N ASP A 133 10.48 17.78 16.88
CA ASP A 133 10.72 16.35 16.72
C ASP A 133 10.58 15.94 15.25
N GLU A 134 11.52 15.15 14.76
CA GLU A 134 11.46 14.56 13.42
C GLU A 134 10.69 13.25 13.47
N VAL A 135 9.66 13.12 12.64
CA VAL A 135 8.75 11.98 12.64
C VAL A 135 8.50 11.46 11.22
N PHE A 136 8.06 10.21 11.13
CA PHE A 136 7.60 9.60 9.90
C PHE A 136 6.42 8.68 10.16
N GLY A 137 5.68 8.32 9.12
CA GLY A 137 4.55 7.40 9.27
C GLY A 137 3.53 7.47 8.15
N GLY A 138 2.27 7.17 8.52
CA GLY A 138 1.16 7.12 7.58
C GLY A 138 -0.02 7.99 7.99
N SER A 139 -0.51 8.80 7.04
CA SER A 139 -1.70 9.64 7.21
C SER A 139 -2.37 9.93 5.87
N THR A 140 -3.69 9.88 5.81
CA THR A 140 -4.40 10.37 4.62
C THR A 140 -4.12 11.87 4.42
N GLY A 141 -3.87 12.27 3.17
CA GLY A 141 -3.61 13.67 2.83
C GLY A 141 -2.14 14.08 2.96
N ALA A 142 -1.21 13.12 2.84
CA ALA A 142 0.22 13.36 2.96
C ALA A 142 0.82 14.19 1.80
N PHE A 143 0.19 14.23 0.61
CA PHE A 143 0.64 15.08 -0.50
C PHE A 143 0.30 16.55 -0.24
N ALA A 144 0.82 17.10 0.85
CA ALA A 144 0.60 18.45 1.33
C ALA A 144 1.78 18.96 2.14
N GLN A 145 1.89 20.27 2.32
CA GLN A 145 2.94 20.89 3.14
C GLN A 145 2.75 20.61 4.64
N TYR A 146 1.50 20.41 5.08
CA TYR A 146 1.18 20.09 6.48
C TYR A 146 0.09 19.04 6.57
N LEU A 147 0.17 18.24 7.60
CA LEU A 147 -0.89 17.29 7.96
C LEU A 147 -1.04 17.17 9.48
N CYS A 148 -2.23 16.81 9.93
CA CYS A 148 -2.47 16.39 11.30
C CYS A 148 -2.60 14.86 11.38
N ARG A 149 -1.99 14.27 12.41
CA ARG A 149 -2.07 12.84 12.69
C ARG A 149 -2.30 12.60 14.17
N ARG A 150 -3.15 11.63 14.52
CA ARG A 150 -3.27 11.20 15.93
C ARG A 150 -1.92 10.69 16.42
N ALA A 151 -1.50 11.17 17.58
CA ALA A 151 -0.21 10.82 18.18
C ALA A 151 -0.09 9.31 18.50
N THR A 152 -1.22 8.62 18.74
CA THR A 152 -1.31 7.16 18.92
C THR A 152 -1.51 6.40 17.61
N GLY A 153 -1.55 7.08 16.46
CA GLY A 153 -1.70 6.46 15.14
C GLY A 153 -0.36 5.97 14.59
N ALA A 154 -0.34 5.61 13.30
CA ALA A 154 0.88 5.17 12.62
C ALA A 154 1.84 6.35 12.41
N VAL A 155 2.52 6.76 13.47
CA VAL A 155 3.58 7.76 13.50
C VAL A 155 4.66 7.31 14.49
N ALA A 156 5.93 7.52 14.13
CA ALA A 156 7.09 7.16 14.95
C ALA A 156 8.19 8.21 14.81
N PRO A 157 9.12 8.33 15.78
CA PRO A 157 10.32 9.13 15.63
C PRO A 157 11.13 8.68 14.41
N LYS A 158 11.62 9.66 13.64
CA LYS A 158 12.52 9.37 12.51
C LYS A 158 13.86 8.89 13.05
N PRO A 159 14.38 7.74 12.57
CA PRO A 159 15.70 7.28 12.97
C PRO A 159 16.79 8.33 12.69
N ALA A 160 17.69 8.50 13.64
CA ALA A 160 18.87 9.33 13.43
C ALA A 160 19.70 8.82 12.23
N GLY A 161 20.21 9.73 11.43
CA GLY A 161 21.01 9.39 10.23
C GLY A 161 20.21 9.08 8.97
N LEU A 162 18.88 8.90 9.04
CA LEU A 162 18.04 8.83 7.83
C LEU A 162 17.68 10.22 7.32
N THR A 163 17.63 10.35 5.99
CA THR A 163 16.99 11.50 5.36
C THR A 163 15.47 11.41 5.49
N PHE A 164 14.75 12.52 5.27
CA PHE A 164 13.29 12.50 5.27
C PHE A 164 12.72 11.63 4.14
N GLU A 165 13.39 11.61 2.99
CA GLU A 165 13.03 10.77 1.84
C GLU A 165 13.12 9.27 2.19
N GLN A 166 14.19 8.86 2.87
CA GLN A 166 14.35 7.49 3.34
C GLN A 166 13.26 7.14 4.37
N ALA A 167 13.01 8.01 5.32
CA ALA A 167 12.00 7.79 6.35
C ALA A 167 10.58 7.71 5.77
N ALA A 168 10.21 8.60 4.83
CA ALA A 168 8.93 8.57 4.13
C ALA A 168 8.74 7.28 3.31
N SER A 169 9.80 6.56 3.00
CA SER A 169 9.78 5.33 2.20
C SER A 169 9.41 4.07 3.01
N ILE A 170 9.36 4.15 4.35
CA ILE A 170 9.27 2.96 5.21
C ILE A 170 7.82 2.51 5.43
N ASN A 171 6.87 3.42 5.68
CA ASN A 171 5.57 3.08 6.27
C ASN A 171 4.82 2.00 5.48
N ILE A 172 4.21 2.29 4.35
CA ILE A 172 3.38 1.31 3.62
C ILE A 172 4.23 0.09 3.20
N ALA A 173 5.36 0.32 2.57
CA ALA A 173 6.16 -0.76 2.00
C ALA A 173 6.79 -1.65 3.08
N GLY A 174 7.39 -1.04 4.11
CA GLY A 174 8.02 -1.76 5.21
C GLY A 174 7.02 -2.54 6.07
N ILE A 175 5.90 -1.90 6.46
CA ILE A 175 4.84 -2.59 7.25
C ILE A 175 4.26 -3.75 6.44
N THR A 176 4.00 -3.55 5.15
CA THR A 176 3.49 -4.61 4.27
C THR A 176 4.47 -5.79 4.20
N ALA A 177 5.74 -5.53 4.01
CA ALA A 177 6.76 -6.55 3.97
C ALA A 177 6.90 -7.28 5.32
N LEU A 178 6.96 -6.54 6.43
CA LEU A 178 7.09 -7.09 7.78
C LEU A 178 5.91 -8.00 8.14
N GLN A 179 4.68 -7.51 7.97
CA GLN A 179 3.48 -8.29 8.26
C GLN A 179 3.31 -9.46 7.27
N GLY A 180 3.76 -9.28 6.01
CA GLY A 180 3.80 -10.34 5.01
C GLY A 180 4.71 -11.49 5.43
N VAL A 181 5.91 -11.21 5.89
CA VAL A 181 6.89 -12.21 6.35
C VAL A 181 6.49 -12.79 7.71
N ARG A 182 6.27 -11.91 8.72
CA ARG A 182 6.07 -12.30 10.12
C ARG A 182 4.69 -12.92 10.38
N ASP A 183 3.62 -12.23 9.97
CA ASP A 183 2.27 -12.54 10.44
C ASP A 183 1.53 -13.48 9.50
N LYS A 184 1.63 -13.24 8.19
CA LYS A 184 0.93 -14.03 7.16
C LYS A 184 1.79 -15.17 6.64
N GLY A 185 3.02 -14.90 6.25
CA GLY A 185 3.99 -15.90 5.82
C GLY A 185 4.40 -16.81 6.97
N LYS A 186 4.51 -16.26 8.20
CA LYS A 186 4.98 -16.98 9.39
C LYS A 186 6.34 -17.64 9.16
N VAL A 187 7.19 -16.91 8.45
CA VAL A 187 8.52 -17.39 8.04
C VAL A 187 9.33 -17.85 9.24
N GLN A 188 9.94 -19.02 9.12
CA GLN A 188 10.80 -19.64 10.12
C GLN A 188 12.23 -19.80 9.56
N PRO A 189 13.26 -19.86 10.42
CA PRO A 189 14.63 -20.13 9.98
C PRO A 189 14.74 -21.39 9.13
N GLY A 190 15.51 -21.32 8.05
CA GLY A 190 15.76 -22.43 7.12
C GLY A 190 14.65 -22.68 6.09
N GLN A 191 13.52 -21.97 6.17
CA GLN A 191 12.47 -22.11 5.16
C GLN A 191 12.86 -21.44 3.84
N LYS A 192 12.43 -22.04 2.73
CA LYS A 192 12.56 -21.49 1.38
C LYS A 192 11.43 -20.50 1.11
N VAL A 193 11.81 -19.24 0.90
CA VAL A 193 10.88 -18.13 0.68
C VAL A 193 11.10 -17.53 -0.70
N LEU A 194 10.05 -17.57 -1.54
CA LEU A 194 10.05 -16.88 -2.82
C LEU A 194 9.36 -15.52 -2.68
N ILE A 195 10.00 -14.47 -3.21
CA ILE A 195 9.47 -13.10 -3.24
C ILE A 195 9.30 -12.68 -4.69
N ASN A 196 8.07 -12.72 -5.19
CA ASN A 196 7.75 -12.23 -6.53
C ASN A 196 7.68 -10.70 -6.51
N GLY A 197 8.40 -10.03 -7.44
CA GLY A 197 8.57 -8.59 -7.45
C GLY A 197 9.58 -8.09 -6.41
N ALA A 198 10.68 -8.83 -6.21
CA ALA A 198 11.71 -8.60 -5.20
C ALA A 198 12.40 -7.23 -5.29
N SER A 199 12.44 -6.62 -6.48
CA SER A 199 13.06 -5.30 -6.71
C SER A 199 12.13 -4.11 -6.51
N GLY A 200 10.84 -4.33 -6.26
CA GLY A 200 9.85 -3.27 -6.03
C GLY A 200 9.86 -2.71 -4.62
N GLY A 201 9.00 -1.72 -4.35
CA GLY A 201 8.94 -1.04 -3.04
C GLY A 201 8.79 -1.99 -1.86
N VAL A 202 7.79 -2.89 -1.87
CA VAL A 202 7.59 -3.90 -0.82
C VAL A 202 8.67 -4.99 -0.90
N GLY A 203 9.02 -5.43 -2.12
CA GLY A 203 9.96 -6.52 -2.35
C GLY A 203 11.34 -6.28 -1.76
N THR A 204 11.88 -5.06 -1.89
CA THR A 204 13.19 -4.70 -1.35
C THR A 204 13.26 -4.79 0.18
N PHE A 205 12.16 -4.48 0.89
CA PHE A 205 12.03 -4.74 2.32
C PHE A 205 11.83 -6.22 2.62
N ALA A 206 10.98 -6.91 1.86
CA ALA A 206 10.62 -8.30 2.12
C ALA A 206 11.83 -9.24 2.02
N VAL A 207 12.73 -9.04 1.04
CA VAL A 207 14.00 -9.79 0.91
C VAL A 207 14.81 -9.67 2.19
N GLN A 208 15.09 -8.46 2.64
CA GLN A 208 15.93 -8.21 3.81
C GLN A 208 15.29 -8.72 5.11
N ILE A 209 13.96 -8.51 5.26
CA ILE A 209 13.24 -8.98 6.43
C ILE A 209 13.23 -10.52 6.45
N ALA A 210 12.92 -11.20 5.34
CA ALA A 210 12.94 -12.66 5.28
C ALA A 210 14.35 -13.21 5.62
N LYS A 211 15.42 -12.58 5.12
CA LYS A 211 16.80 -12.92 5.51
C LYS A 211 17.03 -12.74 7.01
N SER A 212 16.54 -11.67 7.61
CA SER A 212 16.68 -11.45 9.06
C SER A 212 15.96 -12.50 9.91
N TYR A 213 14.96 -13.19 9.35
CA TYR A 213 14.28 -14.34 9.94
C TYR A 213 14.99 -15.68 9.64
N GLY A 214 16.15 -15.65 8.99
CA GLY A 214 16.94 -16.84 8.70
C GLY A 214 16.43 -17.68 7.53
N ALA A 215 15.63 -17.11 6.63
CA ALA A 215 15.13 -17.80 5.46
C ALA A 215 16.19 -18.00 4.36
N ASP A 216 16.02 -19.02 3.53
CA ASP A 216 16.63 -19.16 2.21
C ASP A 216 15.75 -18.42 1.19
N VAL A 217 16.22 -17.27 0.70
CA VAL A 217 15.41 -16.31 -0.05
C VAL A 217 15.67 -16.38 -1.55
N THR A 218 14.63 -16.68 -2.32
CA THR A 218 14.61 -16.55 -3.78
C THR A 218 13.87 -15.28 -4.19
N GLY A 219 14.55 -14.34 -4.83
CA GLY A 219 13.94 -13.13 -5.36
C GLY A 219 13.62 -13.23 -6.84
N VAL A 220 12.41 -12.87 -7.25
CA VAL A 220 12.02 -12.80 -8.67
C VAL A 220 12.05 -11.34 -9.13
N CYS A 221 12.85 -11.05 -10.16
CA CYS A 221 12.98 -9.70 -10.72
C CYS A 221 13.36 -9.75 -12.20
N SER A 222 13.50 -8.60 -12.87
CA SER A 222 14.06 -8.53 -14.24
C SER A 222 15.58 -8.54 -14.21
N THR A 223 16.21 -8.88 -15.35
CA THR A 223 17.68 -8.93 -15.55
C THR A 223 18.40 -7.73 -14.93
N ARG A 224 17.92 -6.51 -15.16
CA ARG A 224 18.55 -5.26 -14.68
C ARG A 224 18.56 -5.09 -13.16
N ASN A 225 17.79 -5.92 -12.42
CA ASN A 225 17.60 -5.80 -10.98
C ASN A 225 18.27 -6.93 -10.19
N ILE A 226 18.93 -7.88 -10.86
CA ILE A 226 19.57 -9.06 -10.23
C ILE A 226 20.56 -8.60 -9.15
N GLU A 227 21.50 -7.74 -9.51
CA GLU A 227 22.53 -7.25 -8.59
C GLU A 227 21.92 -6.54 -7.37
N LEU A 228 20.87 -5.73 -7.58
CA LEU A 228 20.17 -5.09 -6.48
C LEU A 228 19.60 -6.14 -5.53
N VAL A 229 18.83 -7.11 -6.05
CA VAL A 229 18.14 -8.11 -5.23
C VAL A 229 19.15 -8.99 -4.47
N GLN A 230 20.26 -9.37 -5.11
CA GLN A 230 21.38 -10.06 -4.45
C GLN A 230 22.01 -9.21 -3.35
N SER A 231 22.25 -7.91 -3.60
CA SER A 231 22.83 -6.99 -2.61
C SER A 231 21.96 -6.77 -1.38
N LEU A 232 20.66 -7.05 -1.49
CA LEU A 232 19.70 -7.01 -0.39
C LEU A 232 19.64 -8.33 0.40
N GLY A 233 20.40 -9.34 -0.01
CA GLY A 233 20.56 -10.60 0.71
C GLY A 233 19.73 -11.77 0.15
N ALA A 234 19.21 -11.69 -1.07
CA ALA A 234 18.62 -12.86 -1.71
C ALA A 234 19.72 -13.90 -2.00
N ASP A 235 19.49 -15.16 -1.62
CA ASP A 235 20.41 -16.28 -1.87
C ASP A 235 20.33 -16.72 -3.33
N HIS A 236 19.13 -16.64 -3.91
CA HIS A 236 18.85 -17.00 -5.29
C HIS A 236 18.04 -15.91 -5.98
N VAL A 237 18.24 -15.75 -7.28
CA VAL A 237 17.49 -14.78 -8.09
C VAL A 237 17.00 -15.45 -9.36
N ILE A 238 15.69 -15.32 -9.62
CA ILE A 238 15.03 -15.76 -10.84
C ILE A 238 14.76 -14.53 -11.71
N ASP A 239 15.29 -14.56 -12.92
CA ASP A 239 15.05 -13.55 -13.96
C ASP A 239 13.77 -13.87 -14.72
N TYR A 240 12.65 -13.22 -14.39
CA TYR A 240 11.35 -13.49 -15.00
C TYR A 240 11.30 -13.20 -16.51
N THR A 241 12.33 -12.51 -17.05
CA THR A 241 12.41 -12.27 -18.50
C THR A 241 12.96 -13.48 -19.27
N LYS A 242 13.53 -14.46 -18.56
CA LYS A 242 14.15 -15.69 -19.10
C LYS A 242 13.46 -16.95 -18.66
N GLU A 243 12.92 -16.96 -17.44
CA GLU A 243 12.32 -18.17 -16.85
C GLU A 243 11.10 -17.82 -16.00
N ASP A 244 10.17 -18.76 -15.95
CA ASP A 244 8.94 -18.69 -15.18
C ASP A 244 9.10 -19.54 -13.92
N PHE A 245 9.15 -18.90 -12.74
CA PHE A 245 9.34 -19.58 -11.46
C PHE A 245 8.27 -20.64 -11.18
N THR A 246 7.07 -20.49 -11.77
CA THR A 246 6.00 -21.47 -11.58
C THR A 246 6.22 -22.76 -12.38
N LYS A 247 7.18 -22.81 -13.30
CA LYS A 247 7.50 -23.98 -14.14
C LYS A 247 8.69 -24.79 -13.65
N GLY A 248 9.46 -24.26 -12.69
CA GLY A 248 10.58 -24.95 -12.06
C GLY A 248 10.14 -26.12 -11.15
N ASP A 249 11.11 -26.94 -10.74
CA ASP A 249 10.89 -28.08 -9.83
C ASP A 249 11.06 -27.70 -8.35
N GLU A 250 11.68 -26.54 -8.10
CA GLU A 250 11.90 -26.02 -6.75
C GLU A 250 10.57 -25.83 -6.01
N LYS A 251 10.55 -26.12 -4.70
CA LYS A 251 9.38 -25.96 -3.85
C LYS A 251 9.69 -24.96 -2.75
N TYR A 252 8.73 -24.06 -2.51
CA TYR A 252 8.83 -23.00 -1.53
C TYR A 252 7.87 -23.25 -0.36
N ASP A 253 8.33 -22.93 0.85
CA ASP A 253 7.49 -22.98 2.05
C ASP A 253 6.58 -21.75 2.12
N VAL A 254 7.08 -20.61 1.63
CA VAL A 254 6.33 -19.37 1.58
C VAL A 254 6.54 -18.67 0.23
N ILE A 255 5.46 -18.22 -0.38
CA ILE A 255 5.49 -17.32 -1.53
C ILE A 255 4.87 -15.98 -1.10
N LEU A 256 5.64 -14.89 -1.16
CA LEU A 256 5.16 -13.52 -1.04
C LEU A 256 5.01 -12.95 -2.45
N ASP A 257 3.77 -12.76 -2.89
CA ASP A 257 3.49 -12.32 -4.25
C ASP A 257 3.06 -10.84 -4.26
N ASN A 258 4.00 -9.97 -4.64
CA ASN A 258 3.75 -8.54 -4.77
C ASN A 258 3.19 -8.15 -6.15
N VAL A 259 3.12 -9.09 -7.10
CA VAL A 259 2.76 -8.83 -8.50
C VAL A 259 1.41 -9.42 -8.85
N GLY A 260 1.15 -10.68 -8.46
CA GLY A 260 -0.12 -11.36 -8.71
C GLY A 260 -0.35 -11.72 -10.19
N ASN A 261 0.71 -11.95 -10.96
CA ASN A 261 0.65 -12.20 -12.40
C ASN A 261 0.47 -13.67 -12.78
N HIS A 262 0.47 -14.58 -11.81
CA HIS A 262 0.23 -16.01 -12.01
C HIS A 262 -1.09 -16.47 -11.40
N SER A 263 -1.61 -17.60 -11.88
CA SER A 263 -2.79 -18.23 -11.29
C SER A 263 -2.46 -18.91 -9.96
N LEU A 264 -3.47 -19.07 -9.11
CA LEU A 264 -3.31 -19.77 -7.83
C LEU A 264 -2.86 -21.23 -8.01
N SER A 265 -3.29 -21.89 -9.09
CA SER A 265 -2.89 -23.27 -9.42
C SER A 265 -1.41 -23.37 -9.80
N GLU A 266 -0.89 -22.40 -10.54
CA GLU A 266 0.52 -22.32 -10.90
C GLU A 266 1.38 -22.06 -9.66
N CYS A 267 1.02 -21.07 -8.83
CA CYS A 267 1.72 -20.79 -7.58
C CYS A 267 1.68 -21.99 -6.62
N ARG A 268 0.53 -22.69 -6.54
CA ARG A 268 0.41 -23.90 -5.72
C ARG A 268 1.37 -25.01 -6.15
N ARG A 269 1.61 -25.16 -7.46
CA ARG A 269 2.47 -26.20 -7.99
C ARG A 269 3.90 -26.14 -7.42
N VAL A 270 4.38 -24.95 -7.13
CA VAL A 270 5.70 -24.68 -6.57
C VAL A 270 5.71 -24.43 -5.06
N LEU A 271 4.57 -24.63 -4.37
CA LEU A 271 4.52 -24.67 -2.92
C LEU A 271 4.80 -26.09 -2.39
N THR A 272 5.41 -26.17 -1.22
CA THR A 272 5.45 -27.40 -0.42
C THR A 272 4.03 -27.82 -0.01
N PRO A 273 3.82 -29.08 0.42
CA PRO A 273 2.47 -29.58 0.79
C PRO A 273 1.77 -28.75 1.88
N ASN A 274 2.52 -28.11 2.77
CA ASN A 274 2.00 -27.25 3.83
C ASN A 274 2.38 -25.78 3.62
N GLY A 275 2.80 -25.41 2.42
CA GLY A 275 3.29 -24.08 2.08
C GLY A 275 2.21 -23.00 2.17
N ASN A 276 2.67 -21.76 2.25
CA ASN A 276 1.84 -20.58 2.45
C ASN A 276 2.03 -19.58 1.29
N TYR A 277 0.94 -19.25 0.60
CA TYR A 277 0.92 -18.21 -0.45
C TYR A 277 0.25 -16.95 0.09
N VAL A 278 0.98 -15.84 0.06
CA VAL A 278 0.53 -14.54 0.52
C VAL A 278 0.48 -13.58 -0.67
N LEU A 279 -0.71 -13.28 -1.16
CA LEU A 279 -0.94 -12.27 -2.18
C LEU A 279 -0.93 -10.89 -1.51
N ILE A 280 0.03 -10.05 -1.89
CA ILE A 280 0.21 -8.68 -1.38
C ILE A 280 -0.25 -7.67 -2.42
N GLY A 281 0.30 -7.77 -3.63
CA GLY A 281 -0.13 -6.99 -4.78
C GLY A 281 -1.06 -7.81 -5.67
N GLY A 282 -1.86 -7.17 -6.45
CA GLY A 282 -2.73 -7.87 -7.39
C GLY A 282 -3.53 -6.92 -8.26
N GLY A 283 -3.23 -6.97 -9.53
CA GLY A 283 -3.86 -6.15 -10.54
C GLY A 283 -2.88 -5.14 -11.12
N SER A 284 -2.38 -5.45 -12.29
CA SER A 284 -1.82 -4.41 -13.17
C SER A 284 -2.94 -3.40 -13.51
N ALA A 285 -2.57 -2.17 -13.88
CA ALA A 285 -3.50 -1.16 -14.37
C ALA A 285 -4.48 -1.70 -15.45
N ASN A 286 -4.10 -2.76 -16.13
CA ASN A 286 -4.86 -3.43 -17.18
C ASN A 286 -5.88 -4.47 -16.69
N GLU A 287 -5.83 -4.92 -15.42
CA GLU A 287 -6.84 -5.85 -14.86
C GLU A 287 -8.06 -5.07 -14.33
N GLN A 288 -8.77 -4.39 -15.24
CA GLN A 288 -9.91 -3.51 -14.94
C GLN A 288 -11.24 -4.23 -14.69
N GLY A 289 -11.26 -5.54 -14.46
CA GLY A 289 -12.49 -6.26 -14.13
C GLY A 289 -13.11 -5.76 -12.81
N PHE A 290 -14.45 -5.65 -12.76
CA PHE A 290 -15.20 -5.25 -11.55
C PHE A 290 -14.78 -6.06 -10.32
N LEU A 291 -14.36 -7.31 -10.49
CA LEU A 291 -13.92 -8.22 -9.42
C LEU A 291 -12.40 -8.30 -9.27
N GLY A 292 -11.59 -7.84 -10.19
CA GLY A 292 -10.12 -7.77 -10.14
C GLY A 292 -9.45 -8.52 -8.96
N ALA A 293 -8.76 -7.78 -8.10
CA ALA A 293 -8.11 -8.32 -6.90
C ALA A 293 -9.09 -9.01 -5.92
N LEU A 294 -10.36 -8.55 -5.82
CA LEU A 294 -11.37 -9.19 -4.97
C LEU A 294 -11.74 -10.59 -5.50
N GLY A 295 -11.82 -10.76 -6.81
CA GLY A 295 -12.05 -12.08 -7.42
C GLY A 295 -10.90 -13.05 -7.12
N LYS A 296 -9.65 -12.57 -7.19
CA LYS A 296 -8.47 -13.38 -6.80
C LYS A 296 -8.49 -13.73 -5.31
N ALA A 297 -8.84 -12.78 -4.44
CA ALA A 297 -8.93 -12.99 -2.99
C ALA A 297 -10.03 -14.00 -2.62
N LEU A 298 -11.23 -13.88 -3.21
CA LEU A 298 -12.33 -14.83 -3.01
C LEU A 298 -11.96 -16.22 -3.54
N ASN A 299 -11.35 -16.29 -4.72
CA ASN A 299 -10.89 -17.53 -5.29
C ASN A 299 -9.82 -18.20 -4.40
N ALA A 300 -8.87 -17.43 -3.86
CA ALA A 300 -7.87 -17.93 -2.92
C ALA A 300 -8.50 -18.44 -1.63
N ALA A 301 -9.48 -17.74 -1.06
CA ALA A 301 -10.18 -18.14 0.14
C ALA A 301 -10.98 -19.43 -0.07
N VAL A 302 -11.72 -19.54 -1.17
CA VAL A 302 -12.46 -20.77 -1.54
C VAL A 302 -11.49 -21.93 -1.80
N TYR A 303 -10.44 -21.68 -2.58
CA TYR A 303 -9.47 -22.69 -2.97
C TYR A 303 -8.72 -23.27 -1.76
N SER A 304 -8.40 -22.44 -0.76
CA SER A 304 -7.71 -22.88 0.46
C SER A 304 -8.51 -23.90 1.30
N HIS A 305 -9.83 -23.99 1.13
CA HIS A 305 -10.66 -25.02 1.79
C HIS A 305 -10.51 -26.43 1.17
N PHE A 306 -10.04 -26.51 -0.07
CA PHE A 306 -9.91 -27.76 -0.80
C PHE A 306 -8.46 -28.28 -0.89
N VAL A 307 -7.49 -27.50 -0.36
CA VAL A 307 -6.06 -27.83 -0.41
C VAL A 307 -5.43 -27.71 0.97
N LYS A 308 -4.29 -28.37 1.20
CA LYS A 308 -3.55 -28.26 2.48
C LYS A 308 -2.77 -26.96 2.59
N GLN A 309 -2.35 -26.36 1.46
CA GLN A 309 -1.65 -25.10 1.40
C GLN A 309 -2.57 -23.96 1.87
N LYS A 310 -1.99 -22.98 2.58
CA LYS A 310 -2.70 -21.76 2.96
C LYS A 310 -2.54 -20.76 1.83
N MET A 311 -3.63 -20.26 1.30
CA MET A 311 -3.61 -19.28 0.21
C MET A 311 -4.52 -18.11 0.58
N GLY A 312 -4.00 -16.90 0.55
CA GLY A 312 -4.79 -15.74 0.93
C GLY A 312 -4.18 -14.41 0.51
N MET A 313 -5.05 -13.39 0.48
CA MET A 313 -4.65 -12.01 0.28
C MET A 313 -4.32 -11.36 1.65
N MET A 314 -3.35 -10.47 1.65
CA MET A 314 -3.00 -9.66 2.79
C MET A 314 -3.31 -8.18 2.53
N MET A 315 -3.84 -7.52 3.55
CA MET A 315 -3.88 -6.06 3.63
C MET A 315 -3.11 -5.65 4.88
N ALA A 316 -2.11 -4.80 4.70
CA ALA A 316 -1.30 -4.29 5.80
C ALA A 316 -2.15 -3.44 6.77
N GLN A 317 -1.89 -3.57 8.05
CA GLN A 317 -2.55 -2.80 9.10
C GLN A 317 -1.60 -1.72 9.62
N PRO A 318 -2.02 -0.45 9.66
CA PRO A 318 -1.20 0.60 10.26
C PRO A 318 -0.84 0.26 11.70
N SER A 319 0.47 0.35 12.05
CA SER A 319 0.98 -0.04 13.36
C SER A 319 2.18 0.83 13.74
N THR A 320 2.06 1.59 14.84
CA THR A 320 3.19 2.34 15.41
C THR A 320 4.29 1.39 15.88
N GLN A 321 3.92 0.24 16.46
CA GLN A 321 4.87 -0.77 16.91
C GLN A 321 5.70 -1.32 15.74
N ASP A 322 5.07 -1.63 14.61
CA ASP A 322 5.79 -2.10 13.43
C ASP A 322 6.68 -1.01 12.82
N LEU A 323 6.23 0.25 12.83
CA LEU A 323 7.06 1.39 12.40
C LEU A 323 8.31 1.52 13.28
N THR A 324 8.16 1.39 14.61
CA THR A 324 9.29 1.46 15.54
C THR A 324 10.28 0.33 15.29
N LEU A 325 9.78 -0.90 15.13
CA LEU A 325 10.63 -2.05 14.81
C LEU A 325 11.39 -1.85 13.48
N LEU A 326 10.70 -1.37 12.44
CA LEU A 326 11.34 -1.08 11.16
C LEU A 326 12.39 0.03 11.29
N ALA A 327 12.10 1.08 12.06
CA ALA A 327 13.04 2.14 12.37
C ALA A 327 14.31 1.61 13.05
N GLU A 328 14.16 0.71 14.03
CA GLU A 328 15.28 0.04 14.72
C GLU A 328 16.10 -0.84 13.76
N MET A 329 15.43 -1.59 12.89
CA MET A 329 16.12 -2.40 11.86
C MET A 329 16.94 -1.54 10.91
N VAL A 330 16.41 -0.38 10.50
CA VAL A 330 17.16 0.55 9.65
C VAL A 330 18.30 1.20 10.42
N ALA A 331 18.06 1.68 11.64
CA ALA A 331 19.10 2.31 12.49
C ALA A 331 20.27 1.36 12.78
N SER A 332 19.99 0.06 12.95
CA SER A 332 21.01 -0.98 13.17
C SER A 332 21.71 -1.45 11.88
N GLY A 333 21.34 -0.91 10.71
CA GLY A 333 21.89 -1.31 9.40
C GLY A 333 21.42 -2.69 8.89
N LYS A 334 20.46 -3.32 9.58
CA LYS A 334 19.84 -4.59 9.16
C LYS A 334 18.90 -4.42 7.97
N LEU A 335 18.47 -3.19 7.72
CA LEU A 335 17.51 -2.87 6.67
C LEU A 335 17.94 -1.60 5.94
N LYS A 336 18.10 -1.69 4.62
CA LYS A 336 18.42 -0.57 3.74
C LYS A 336 17.16 -0.09 3.03
N VAL A 337 16.94 1.20 3.02
CA VAL A 337 15.86 1.82 2.24
C VAL A 337 16.37 2.07 0.82
N VAL A 338 15.69 1.50 -0.17
CA VAL A 338 16.02 1.66 -1.58
C VAL A 338 15.10 2.70 -2.20
N ILE A 339 15.65 3.80 -2.67
CA ILE A 339 14.94 4.85 -3.40
C ILE A 339 15.38 4.78 -4.86
N ASP A 340 14.43 4.64 -5.78
CA ASP A 340 14.64 4.61 -7.22
C ASP A 340 14.70 6.01 -7.81
N ARG A 341 13.74 6.86 -7.41
CA ARG A 341 13.62 8.22 -7.95
C ARG A 341 13.10 9.18 -6.90
N THR A 342 13.64 10.41 -6.93
CA THR A 342 13.17 11.53 -6.11
C THR A 342 12.70 12.66 -7.02
N TYR A 343 11.48 13.13 -6.81
CA TYR A 343 10.91 14.34 -7.37
C TYR A 343 11.05 15.48 -6.37
N LYS A 344 11.05 16.72 -6.83
CA LYS A 344 11.44 17.89 -6.01
C LYS A 344 10.27 18.75 -5.54
N SER A 345 9.06 18.46 -6.00
CA SER A 345 7.89 19.31 -5.69
C SER A 345 6.60 18.51 -5.67
N LEU A 346 5.64 18.93 -4.84
CA LEU A 346 4.27 18.41 -4.84
C LEU A 346 3.59 18.52 -6.22
N SER A 347 3.97 19.48 -7.05
CA SER A 347 3.46 19.62 -8.41
C SER A 347 3.81 18.41 -9.31
N GLU A 348 4.84 17.67 -8.96
CA GLU A 348 5.30 16.48 -9.70
C GLU A 348 4.63 15.17 -9.23
N VAL A 349 3.71 15.21 -8.26
CA VAL A 349 2.95 14.02 -7.81
C VAL A 349 2.31 13.26 -8.98
N PRO A 350 1.66 13.93 -9.98
CA PRO A 350 1.09 13.19 -11.11
C PRO A 350 2.15 12.42 -11.94
N ASP A 351 3.34 12.99 -12.08
CA ASP A 351 4.44 12.35 -12.82
C ASP A 351 5.05 11.18 -12.04
N ALA A 352 5.18 11.33 -10.72
CA ALA A 352 5.63 10.26 -9.83
C ALA A 352 4.65 9.06 -9.86
N ILE A 353 3.34 9.32 -9.86
CA ILE A 353 2.32 8.28 -9.98
C ILE A 353 2.39 7.59 -11.36
N ARG A 354 2.47 8.36 -12.47
CA ARG A 354 2.63 7.77 -13.83
C ARG A 354 3.87 6.90 -13.92
N TYR A 355 4.96 7.32 -13.31
CA TYR A 355 6.18 6.51 -13.29
C TYR A 355 5.96 5.20 -12.54
N LEU A 356 5.29 5.25 -11.38
CA LEU A 356 4.99 4.05 -10.59
C LEU A 356 4.05 3.08 -11.34
N GLU A 357 3.05 3.59 -12.08
CA GLU A 357 2.11 2.80 -12.88
C GLU A 357 2.77 1.96 -13.96
N GLN A 358 3.96 2.35 -14.45
CA GLN A 358 4.73 1.56 -15.40
C GLN A 358 5.19 0.22 -14.81
N GLY A 359 5.13 0.05 -13.48
CA GLY A 359 5.44 -1.22 -12.80
C GLY A 359 6.93 -1.55 -12.75
N HIS A 360 7.81 -0.59 -13.06
CA HIS A 360 9.24 -0.83 -13.19
C HIS A 360 10.11 -0.13 -12.14
N ALA A 361 9.52 0.46 -11.11
CA ALA A 361 10.26 1.12 -10.04
C ALA A 361 11.16 0.13 -9.28
N ARG A 362 12.40 0.56 -8.98
CA ARG A 362 13.45 -0.19 -8.27
C ARG A 362 13.50 0.25 -6.80
N GLY A 363 12.52 -0.15 -6.00
CA GLY A 363 12.33 0.37 -4.64
C GLY A 363 11.25 1.44 -4.59
N LYS A 364 11.49 2.51 -3.83
CA LYS A 364 10.51 3.57 -3.56
C LYS A 364 10.69 4.78 -4.46
N VAL A 365 9.59 5.44 -4.75
CA VAL A 365 9.55 6.73 -5.46
C VAL A 365 9.11 7.79 -4.46
N VAL A 366 9.86 8.86 -4.37
CA VAL A 366 9.74 9.87 -3.29
C VAL A 366 9.59 11.27 -3.89
N ILE A 367 8.95 12.15 -3.14
CA ILE A 367 8.81 13.57 -3.49
C ILE A 367 9.23 14.39 -2.29
N THR A 368 10.16 15.32 -2.46
CA THR A 368 10.48 16.32 -1.44
C THR A 368 9.40 17.38 -1.38
N VAL A 369 9.11 17.88 -0.19
CA VAL A 369 8.12 18.92 0.06
C VAL A 369 8.82 20.14 0.65
N GLU A 370 8.69 21.25 -0.05
CA GLU A 370 9.25 22.55 0.35
C GLU A 370 8.33 23.32 1.30
#